data_12358161f58885ab5dfb3e5bd12bd2c6
#
_entry.id   12358161f58885ab5dfb3e5bd12bd2c6
#
_cell.length_a   1.000
_cell.length_b   1.000
_cell.length_c   1.000
_cell.angle_alpha   90.00
_cell.angle_beta   90.00
_cell.angle_gamma   90.00
#
_symmetry.space_group_name_H-M   'P 1'
#
loop_
_entity.id
_entity.type
_entity.pdbx_description
1 polymer ?
#
loop_
_entity_poly.entity_id
_entity_poly.type
_entity_poly.pdbx_seq_one_letter_code
_entity_poly.pdbx_strand_id
1 'polypeptide(L)'
;MTEKLAGLVIPVLEPLGYRQGWGTATVARIRQEIPEDVGQLTLCQQNIEEVLTCGGLWQGKEVATEIPAHVYLLHRELVVRVTKEYLEAAIIGEASKPIDFVRRFLRTEANFDPLTATWLFLQSEFERVELEGELAMAIAHLLQAWPQITDGTQVTIGPVLEDTSIGNVVFEVDTVDVTFGDHRLGIEVNWPGAVLVRLVALYPSPKDLEEMALGALVHGIATGCPPQRLVVWGLQSGKGIATDVERDWLEMAIAGTQLATQAIANIRNDRGVVVQGGEHCTLCPFSDSCDVSEADEYPF
;
A
#
# COMPACT_ATOMS: atom_id res chain seq x y z
N MET A 1 -3.89 -24.98 -10.71
CA MET A 1 -3.09 -25.10 -9.46
C MET A 1 -3.09 -23.70 -8.84
N THR A 2 -3.69 -23.52 -7.69
CA THR A 2 -3.58 -22.23 -6.96
C THR A 2 -2.17 -22.15 -6.42
N GLU A 3 -1.39 -21.21 -6.93
CA GLU A 3 -0.07 -20.91 -6.34
C GLU A 3 -0.28 -20.46 -4.91
N LYS A 4 0.40 -21.11 -3.98
CA LYS A 4 0.41 -20.69 -2.58
C LYS A 4 1.30 -19.46 -2.45
N LEU A 5 1.06 -18.61 -1.47
CA LEU A 5 1.91 -17.44 -1.16
C LEU A 5 3.39 -17.82 -1.09
N ALA A 6 3.69 -18.99 -0.52
CA ALA A 6 5.05 -19.54 -0.47
C ALA A 6 5.74 -19.67 -1.85
N GLY A 7 4.98 -19.93 -2.93
CA GLY A 7 5.53 -19.96 -4.30
C GLY A 7 5.65 -18.57 -4.90
N LEU A 8 4.78 -17.65 -4.51
CA LEU A 8 4.78 -16.29 -5.05
C LEU A 8 5.92 -15.42 -4.49
N VAL A 9 6.41 -15.68 -3.30
CA VAL A 9 7.51 -14.92 -2.70
C VAL A 9 8.89 -15.28 -3.23
N ILE A 10 8.98 -16.31 -4.09
CA ILE A 10 10.26 -16.72 -4.73
C ILE A 10 10.45 -15.91 -6.01
N PRO A 11 11.50 -15.07 -6.12
CA PRO A 11 11.80 -14.34 -7.35
C PRO A 11 12.08 -15.28 -8.52
N VAL A 12 11.66 -14.90 -9.71
CA VAL A 12 11.88 -15.67 -10.96
C VAL A 12 13.08 -15.10 -11.71
N LEU A 13 13.27 -13.79 -11.66
CA LEU A 13 14.37 -13.09 -12.30
C LEU A 13 15.60 -13.00 -11.37
N GLU A 14 16.77 -12.93 -11.97
CA GLU A 14 17.97 -12.59 -11.22
C GLU A 14 17.85 -11.17 -10.66
N PRO A 15 18.37 -10.93 -9.44
CA PRO A 15 18.32 -9.61 -8.83
C PRO A 15 18.96 -8.57 -9.75
N LEU A 16 18.32 -7.41 -9.84
CA LEU A 16 18.93 -6.27 -10.54
C LEU A 16 20.27 -5.94 -9.86
N GLY A 17 21.33 -5.96 -10.62
CA GLY A 17 22.69 -5.63 -10.17
C GLY A 17 22.78 -4.12 -9.86
N TYR A 18 22.30 -3.72 -8.69
CA TYR A 18 22.43 -2.34 -8.25
C TYR A 18 23.84 -2.04 -7.74
N ARG A 19 24.36 -0.92 -8.19
CA ARG A 19 25.66 -0.45 -7.70
C ARG A 19 25.54 0.06 -6.27
N GLN A 20 26.59 -0.12 -5.48
CA GLN A 20 26.71 0.51 -4.17
C GLN A 20 26.43 2.01 -4.29
N GLY A 21 25.56 2.55 -3.43
CA GLY A 21 25.14 3.95 -3.47
C GLY A 21 23.95 4.26 -4.39
N TRP A 22 23.24 3.24 -4.90
CA TRP A 22 22.03 3.46 -5.70
C TRP A 22 21.00 4.33 -4.97
N GLY A 23 20.71 4.04 -3.71
CA GLY A 23 19.75 4.82 -2.91
C GLY A 23 20.18 6.29 -2.80
N THR A 24 21.43 6.56 -2.49
CA THR A 24 21.97 7.93 -2.42
C THR A 24 21.86 8.67 -3.75
N ALA A 25 22.20 8.02 -4.86
CA ALA A 25 22.07 8.59 -6.19
C ALA A 25 20.61 8.88 -6.56
N THR A 26 19.70 7.98 -6.19
CA THR A 26 18.25 8.13 -6.42
C THR A 26 17.69 9.29 -5.61
N VAL A 27 18.06 9.41 -4.33
CA VAL A 27 17.69 10.55 -3.48
C VAL A 27 18.18 11.87 -4.08
N ALA A 28 19.42 11.93 -4.54
CA ALA A 28 19.96 13.14 -5.15
C ALA A 28 19.19 13.52 -6.43
N ARG A 29 18.86 12.54 -7.25
CA ARG A 29 18.08 12.74 -8.49
C ARG A 29 16.66 13.26 -8.17
N ILE A 30 15.95 12.62 -7.23
CA ILE A 30 14.60 13.06 -6.85
C ILE A 30 14.67 14.47 -6.26
N ARG A 31 15.64 14.74 -5.37
CA ARG A 31 15.79 16.05 -4.73
C ARG A 31 16.02 17.20 -5.71
N GLN A 32 16.72 16.95 -6.80
CA GLN A 32 16.96 17.96 -7.84
C GLN A 32 15.69 18.43 -8.54
N GLU A 33 14.69 17.58 -8.61
CA GLU A 33 13.43 17.82 -9.32
C GLU A 33 12.29 18.24 -8.39
N ILE A 34 12.44 18.06 -7.06
CA ILE A 34 11.44 18.54 -6.09
C ILE A 34 11.52 20.07 -6.02
N PRO A 35 10.40 20.77 -6.29
CA PRO A 35 10.35 22.22 -6.17
C PRO A 35 10.63 22.68 -4.73
N GLU A 36 11.47 23.70 -4.54
CA GLU A 36 11.77 24.26 -3.22
C GLU A 36 10.52 24.82 -2.53
N ASP A 37 9.56 25.28 -3.31
CA ASP A 37 8.33 25.91 -2.86
C ASP A 37 7.15 24.94 -2.69
N VAL A 38 7.36 23.63 -2.76
CA VAL A 38 6.31 22.63 -2.52
C VAL A 38 5.80 22.66 -1.06
N GLY A 39 6.64 23.17 -0.13
CA GLY A 39 6.35 23.16 1.30
C GLY A 39 6.49 21.76 1.93
N GLN A 40 6.01 21.60 3.16
CA GLN A 40 5.91 20.28 3.77
C GLN A 40 4.82 19.46 3.08
N LEU A 41 5.16 18.24 2.66
CA LEU A 41 4.28 17.34 1.95
C LEU A 41 4.47 15.91 2.43
N THR A 42 3.38 15.24 2.79
CA THR A 42 3.34 13.79 2.92
C THR A 42 2.85 13.22 1.60
N LEU A 43 3.66 12.36 0.99
CA LEU A 43 3.38 11.76 -0.30
C LEU A 43 3.20 10.25 -0.15
N CYS A 44 1.99 9.78 -0.41
CA CYS A 44 1.67 8.36 -0.53
C CYS A 44 1.34 8.01 -1.99
N GLN A 45 1.26 6.73 -2.30
CA GLN A 45 0.92 6.28 -3.66
C GLN A 45 -0.43 6.83 -4.14
N GLN A 46 -1.42 6.87 -3.25
CA GLN A 46 -2.74 7.40 -3.57
C GLN A 46 -2.68 8.89 -3.96
N ASN A 47 -1.92 9.71 -3.22
CA ASN A 47 -1.75 11.13 -3.54
C ASN A 47 -1.08 11.34 -4.90
N ILE A 48 -0.10 10.50 -5.24
CA ILE A 48 0.54 10.53 -6.57
C ILE A 48 -0.49 10.25 -7.65
N GLU A 49 -1.27 9.19 -7.51
CA GLU A 49 -2.28 8.81 -8.50
C GLU A 49 -3.36 9.88 -8.64
N GLU A 50 -3.87 10.39 -7.55
CA GLU A 50 -4.92 11.41 -7.54
C GLU A 50 -4.48 12.70 -8.23
N VAL A 51 -3.31 13.23 -7.88
CA VAL A 51 -2.82 14.49 -8.47
C VAL A 51 -2.46 14.33 -9.94
N LEU A 52 -1.95 13.15 -10.35
CA LEU A 52 -1.61 12.88 -11.75
C LEU A 52 -2.85 12.54 -12.59
N THR A 53 -3.90 11.99 -11.98
CA THR A 53 -5.19 11.77 -12.66
C THR A 53 -5.94 13.07 -12.83
N CYS A 54 -6.06 13.84 -11.77
CA CYS A 54 -6.73 15.15 -11.81
C CYS A 54 -6.30 16.01 -10.62
N GLY A 55 -5.57 17.08 -10.87
CA GLY A 55 -5.16 18.00 -9.81
C GLY A 55 -6.32 18.62 -9.03
N GLY A 56 -7.49 18.79 -9.67
CA GLY A 56 -8.72 19.24 -9.00
C GLY A 56 -9.24 18.23 -7.98
N LEU A 57 -9.15 16.93 -8.24
CA LEU A 57 -9.53 15.89 -7.29
C LEU A 57 -8.65 15.96 -6.04
N TRP A 58 -7.34 16.04 -6.21
CA TRP A 58 -6.40 16.14 -5.09
C TRP A 58 -6.63 17.41 -4.28
N GLN A 59 -6.76 18.58 -4.95
CA GLN A 59 -7.06 19.85 -4.28
C GLN A 59 -8.37 19.80 -3.48
N GLY A 60 -9.41 19.17 -4.04
CA GLY A 60 -10.69 18.99 -3.37
C GLY A 60 -10.59 18.18 -2.09
N LYS A 61 -9.77 17.14 -2.09
CA LYS A 61 -9.55 16.30 -0.90
C LYS A 61 -8.71 17.00 0.18
N GLU A 62 -7.73 17.83 -0.20
CA GLU A 62 -7.00 18.66 0.79
C GLU A 62 -7.93 19.65 1.54
N VAL A 63 -8.99 20.11 0.88
CA VAL A 63 -9.93 21.09 1.44
C VAL A 63 -11.14 20.41 2.09
N ALA A 64 -11.52 19.23 1.64
CA ALA A 64 -12.67 18.50 2.16
C ALA A 64 -12.35 17.90 3.54
N THR A 65 -13.12 18.34 4.55
CA THR A 65 -12.95 17.88 5.94
C THR A 65 -13.52 16.50 6.20
N GLU A 66 -14.37 15.96 5.33
CA GLU A 66 -15.00 14.64 5.52
C GLU A 66 -15.26 13.97 4.17
N ILE A 67 -14.63 12.82 3.94
CA ILE A 67 -15.02 11.89 2.87
C ILE A 67 -15.95 10.86 3.50
N PRO A 68 -17.19 10.66 2.96
CA PRO A 68 -18.08 9.62 3.46
C PRO A 68 -17.42 8.26 3.33
N ALA A 69 -17.06 7.63 4.44
CA ALA A 69 -16.54 6.28 4.40
C ALA A 69 -17.67 5.30 4.06
N HIS A 70 -17.49 4.55 2.98
CA HIS A 70 -18.40 3.47 2.65
C HIS A 70 -18.20 2.30 3.62
N VAL A 71 -19.28 1.78 4.20
CA VAL A 71 -19.28 0.61 5.10
C VAL A 71 -18.49 -0.57 4.51
N TYR A 72 -18.55 -0.74 3.19
CA TYR A 72 -17.79 -1.75 2.47
C TYR A 72 -16.26 -1.56 2.57
N LEU A 73 -15.78 -0.33 2.60
CA LEU A 73 -14.36 -0.03 2.79
C LEU A 73 -13.92 -0.36 4.22
N LEU A 74 -14.72 -0.01 5.21
CA LEU A 74 -14.45 -0.32 6.62
C LEU A 74 -14.27 -1.83 6.85
N HIS A 75 -15.14 -2.65 6.25
CA HIS A 75 -15.02 -4.11 6.33
C HIS A 75 -13.70 -4.61 5.72
N ARG A 76 -13.32 -4.11 4.54
CA ARG A 76 -12.09 -4.51 3.86
C ARG A 76 -10.84 -4.12 4.64
N GLU A 77 -10.81 -2.91 5.14
CA GLU A 77 -9.72 -2.40 5.99
C GLU A 77 -9.61 -3.22 7.27
N LEU A 78 -10.74 -3.57 7.88
CA LEU A 78 -10.77 -4.40 9.08
C LEU A 78 -10.17 -5.80 8.84
N VAL A 79 -10.48 -6.44 7.71
CA VAL A 79 -9.91 -7.75 7.33
C VAL A 79 -8.39 -7.69 7.28
N VAL A 80 -7.84 -6.68 6.60
CA VAL A 80 -6.38 -6.51 6.47
C VAL A 80 -5.77 -6.20 7.83
N ARG A 81 -6.33 -5.25 8.57
CA ARG A 81 -5.81 -4.81 9.86
C ARG A 81 -5.76 -5.93 10.89
N VAL A 82 -6.87 -6.65 11.08
CA VAL A 82 -6.92 -7.78 12.04
C VAL A 82 -5.92 -8.87 11.66
N THR A 83 -5.71 -9.09 10.36
CA THR A 83 -4.73 -10.08 9.89
C THR A 83 -3.30 -9.64 10.19
N LYS A 84 -2.97 -8.36 10.00
CA LYS A 84 -1.65 -7.80 10.35
C LYS A 84 -1.37 -7.93 11.84
N GLU A 85 -2.27 -7.49 12.67
CA GLU A 85 -2.17 -7.59 14.13
C GLU A 85 -2.01 -9.06 14.60
N TYR A 86 -2.70 -9.99 13.92
CA TYR A 86 -2.51 -11.41 14.20
C TYR A 86 -1.10 -11.89 13.84
N LEU A 87 -0.58 -11.48 12.68
CA LEU A 87 0.77 -11.84 12.25
C LEU A 87 1.83 -11.30 13.19
N GLU A 88 1.70 -10.06 13.65
CA GLU A 88 2.59 -9.46 14.64
C GLU A 88 2.61 -10.30 15.93
N ALA A 89 1.43 -10.62 16.45
CA ALA A 89 1.31 -11.50 17.63
C ALA A 89 1.90 -12.89 17.38
N ALA A 90 1.75 -13.43 16.17
CA ALA A 90 2.30 -14.74 15.81
C ALA A 90 3.83 -14.75 15.75
N ILE A 91 4.44 -13.71 15.23
CA ILE A 91 5.90 -13.57 15.12
C ILE A 91 6.55 -13.54 16.52
N ILE A 92 5.93 -12.86 17.47
CA ILE A 92 6.44 -12.78 18.85
C ILE A 92 5.99 -13.95 19.74
N GLY A 93 5.23 -14.91 19.19
CA GLY A 93 4.80 -16.10 19.90
C GLY A 93 3.59 -15.90 20.83
N GLU A 94 2.86 -14.79 20.70
CA GLU A 94 1.71 -14.44 21.53
C GLU A 94 0.36 -14.74 20.86
N ALA A 95 0.35 -15.27 19.64
CA ALA A 95 -0.88 -15.56 18.91
C ALA A 95 -1.66 -16.71 19.55
N SER A 96 -2.93 -16.45 19.84
CA SER A 96 -3.92 -17.48 20.18
C SER A 96 -4.51 -18.09 18.89
N LYS A 97 -5.50 -19.00 19.02
CA LYS A 97 -6.23 -19.47 17.83
C LYS A 97 -6.89 -18.29 17.12
N PRO A 98 -6.95 -18.27 15.77
CA PRO A 98 -7.49 -17.14 15.01
C PRO A 98 -8.83 -16.63 15.54
N ILE A 99 -9.80 -17.50 15.79
CA ILE A 99 -11.13 -17.11 16.27
C ILE A 99 -11.10 -16.46 17.66
N ASP A 100 -10.23 -16.93 18.57
CA ASP A 100 -10.12 -16.39 19.91
C ASP A 100 -9.39 -15.03 19.88
N PHE A 101 -8.43 -14.89 18.97
CA PHE A 101 -7.76 -13.60 18.71
C PHE A 101 -8.75 -12.57 18.18
N VAL A 102 -9.49 -12.91 17.12
CA VAL A 102 -10.49 -12.03 16.51
C VAL A 102 -11.52 -11.57 17.54
N ARG A 103 -12.08 -12.48 18.33
CA ARG A 103 -13.05 -12.13 19.38
C ARG A 103 -12.50 -11.15 20.40
N ARG A 104 -11.26 -11.34 20.82
CA ARG A 104 -10.59 -10.42 21.74
C ARG A 104 -10.35 -9.07 21.09
N PHE A 105 -9.86 -9.06 19.86
CA PHE A 105 -9.58 -7.86 19.08
C PHE A 105 -10.83 -7.00 18.90
N LEU A 106 -11.94 -7.61 18.46
CA LEU A 106 -13.22 -6.90 18.23
C LEU A 106 -13.88 -6.35 19.51
N ARG A 107 -13.51 -6.84 20.68
CA ARG A 107 -14.01 -6.35 21.97
C ARG A 107 -13.21 -5.17 22.54
N THR A 108 -12.06 -4.87 21.97
CA THR A 108 -11.17 -3.82 22.47
C THR A 108 -11.44 -2.54 21.68
N GLU A 109 -12.31 -1.66 22.22
CA GLU A 109 -12.71 -0.41 21.56
C GLU A 109 -11.54 0.50 21.17
N ALA A 110 -10.46 0.48 21.95
CA ALA A 110 -9.25 1.24 21.65
C ALA A 110 -8.56 0.83 20.33
N ASN A 111 -8.94 -0.30 19.76
CA ASN A 111 -8.39 -0.76 18.48
C ASN A 111 -9.04 -0.06 17.27
N PHE A 112 -10.07 0.76 17.45
CA PHE A 112 -10.85 1.29 16.34
C PHE A 112 -10.90 2.81 16.34
N ASP A 113 -10.91 3.38 15.16
CA ASP A 113 -11.36 4.74 14.95
C ASP A 113 -12.87 4.86 15.24
N PRO A 114 -13.39 6.07 15.52
CA PRO A 114 -14.79 6.26 15.91
C PRO A 114 -15.78 5.74 14.87
N LEU A 115 -15.45 5.75 13.59
CA LEU A 115 -16.34 5.33 12.51
C LEU A 115 -16.46 3.81 12.47
N THR A 116 -15.32 3.11 12.52
CA THR A 116 -15.28 1.63 12.59
C THR A 116 -15.95 1.14 13.87
N ALA A 117 -15.69 1.79 15.02
CA ALA A 117 -16.33 1.46 16.29
C ALA A 117 -17.86 1.60 16.21
N THR A 118 -18.36 2.70 15.62
CA THR A 118 -19.79 2.93 15.42
C THR A 118 -20.39 1.86 14.51
N TRP A 119 -19.75 1.57 13.40
CA TRP A 119 -20.20 0.52 12.49
C TRP A 119 -20.28 -0.85 13.17
N LEU A 120 -19.27 -1.24 13.93
CA LEU A 120 -19.26 -2.49 14.70
C LEU A 120 -20.35 -2.51 15.77
N PHE A 121 -20.63 -1.37 16.42
CA PHE A 121 -21.68 -1.26 17.42
C PHE A 121 -23.08 -1.48 16.82
N LEU A 122 -23.31 -1.04 15.59
CA LEU A 122 -24.58 -1.17 14.88
C LEU A 122 -24.85 -2.57 14.36
N GLN A 123 -23.84 -3.47 14.32
CA GLN A 123 -24.03 -4.85 13.87
C GLN A 123 -24.92 -5.63 14.86
N SER A 124 -25.84 -6.43 14.33
CA SER A 124 -26.58 -7.41 15.10
C SER A 124 -25.65 -8.50 15.65
N GLU A 125 -26.10 -9.26 16.63
CA GLU A 125 -25.34 -10.39 17.17
C GLU A 125 -25.00 -11.43 16.08
N PHE A 126 -25.92 -11.66 15.15
CA PHE A 126 -25.70 -12.59 14.05
C PHE A 126 -24.59 -12.07 13.10
N GLU A 127 -24.67 -10.82 12.67
CA GLU A 127 -23.67 -10.20 11.79
C GLU A 127 -22.29 -10.17 12.44
N ARG A 128 -22.21 -9.95 13.76
CA ARG A 128 -20.95 -10.04 14.50
C ARG A 128 -20.36 -11.44 14.47
N VAL A 129 -21.15 -12.48 14.63
CA VAL A 129 -20.69 -13.88 14.57
C VAL A 129 -20.21 -14.22 13.17
N GLU A 130 -20.89 -13.77 12.12
CA GLU A 130 -20.44 -13.92 10.74
C GLU A 130 -19.10 -13.21 10.51
N LEU A 131 -18.99 -11.97 10.92
CA LEU A 131 -17.76 -11.18 10.83
C LEU A 131 -16.59 -11.86 11.56
N GLU A 132 -16.82 -12.33 12.79
CA GLU A 132 -15.79 -13.10 13.54
C GLU A 132 -15.31 -14.31 12.74
N GLY A 133 -16.23 -15.05 12.13
CA GLY A 133 -15.94 -16.21 11.31
C GLY A 133 -15.13 -15.85 10.05
N GLU A 134 -15.53 -14.82 9.33
CA GLU A 134 -14.83 -14.35 8.12
C GLU A 134 -13.40 -13.90 8.42
N LEU A 135 -13.21 -13.09 9.45
CA LEU A 135 -11.90 -12.62 9.86
C LEU A 135 -10.98 -13.79 10.29
N ALA A 136 -11.52 -14.73 11.06
CA ALA A 136 -10.76 -15.91 11.46
C ALA A 136 -10.40 -16.81 10.27
N MET A 137 -11.27 -16.93 9.28
CA MET A 137 -10.99 -17.66 8.04
C MET A 137 -9.92 -16.96 7.19
N ALA A 138 -9.96 -15.63 7.07
CA ALA A 138 -8.93 -14.87 6.35
C ALA A 138 -7.53 -15.13 6.94
N ILE A 139 -7.41 -15.07 8.27
CA ILE A 139 -6.19 -15.42 8.99
C ILE A 139 -5.77 -16.87 8.71
N ALA A 140 -6.71 -17.81 8.81
CA ALA A 140 -6.41 -19.24 8.59
C ALA A 140 -5.95 -19.53 7.17
N HIS A 141 -6.54 -18.89 6.16
CA HIS A 141 -6.11 -19.00 4.76
C HIS A 141 -4.69 -18.47 4.56
N LEU A 142 -4.37 -17.30 5.15
CA LEU A 142 -3.03 -16.77 5.09
C LEU A 142 -2.00 -17.69 5.74
N LEU A 143 -2.31 -18.21 6.94
CA LEU A 143 -1.39 -19.13 7.65
C LEU A 143 -1.14 -20.44 6.86
N GLN A 144 -2.15 -20.96 6.18
CA GLN A 144 -1.99 -22.15 5.32
C GLN A 144 -1.13 -21.87 4.09
N ALA A 145 -1.15 -20.63 3.60
CA ALA A 145 -0.38 -20.18 2.44
C ALA A 145 1.02 -19.67 2.83
N TRP A 146 1.23 -19.37 4.13
CA TRP A 146 2.44 -18.72 4.63
C TRP A 146 3.71 -19.49 4.25
N PRO A 147 4.77 -18.79 3.76
CA PRO A 147 6.02 -19.45 3.45
C PRO A 147 6.67 -20.02 4.71
N GLN A 148 7.41 -21.11 4.54
CA GLN A 148 8.27 -21.59 5.63
C GLN A 148 9.41 -20.60 5.81
N ILE A 149 9.44 -19.96 6.98
CA ILE A 149 10.49 -19.02 7.34
C ILE A 149 11.71 -19.85 7.73
N THR A 150 12.80 -19.69 6.98
CA THR A 150 14.08 -20.33 7.30
C THR A 150 14.89 -19.48 8.25
N ASP A 151 15.83 -20.10 8.99
CA ASP A 151 16.77 -19.35 9.84
C ASP A 151 17.51 -18.29 9.01
N GLY A 152 17.29 -17.01 9.29
CA GLY A 152 17.89 -15.87 8.58
C GLY A 152 16.91 -15.06 7.73
N THR A 153 15.67 -15.52 7.54
CA THR A 153 14.63 -14.67 6.97
C THR A 153 14.10 -13.71 8.03
N GLN A 154 14.23 -12.43 7.78
CA GLN A 154 13.60 -11.40 8.60
C GLN A 154 12.21 -11.12 8.05
N VAL A 155 11.19 -11.20 8.89
CA VAL A 155 9.82 -10.81 8.55
C VAL A 155 9.47 -9.56 9.34
N THR A 156 9.03 -8.54 8.62
CA THR A 156 8.56 -7.30 9.22
C THR A 156 7.11 -7.09 8.80
N ILE A 157 6.23 -6.79 9.76
CA ILE A 157 4.84 -6.42 9.50
C ILE A 157 4.75 -4.89 9.47
N GLY A 158 4.07 -4.39 8.47
CA GLY A 158 4.00 -2.96 8.20
C GLY A 158 5.12 -2.45 7.29
N PRO A 159 5.12 -1.16 6.99
CA PRO A 159 6.16 -0.55 6.19
C PRO A 159 7.50 -0.63 6.95
N VAL A 160 8.54 -1.06 6.26
CA VAL A 160 9.91 -1.16 6.83
C VAL A 160 10.47 0.21 7.21
N LEU A 161 9.80 1.27 6.81
CA LEU A 161 10.32 2.63 6.80
C LEU A 161 9.30 3.59 7.37
N GLU A 162 9.48 3.89 8.63
CA GLU A 162 8.97 5.12 9.20
C GLU A 162 9.88 6.26 8.71
N ASP A 163 9.29 7.31 8.14
CA ASP A 163 9.91 8.61 7.87
C ASP A 163 11.06 8.68 6.85
N THR A 164 10.95 8.00 5.72
CA THR A 164 11.84 8.33 4.61
C THR A 164 11.48 9.69 4.05
N SER A 165 12.38 10.66 4.18
CA SER A 165 12.16 12.01 3.67
C SER A 165 13.22 12.43 2.65
N ILE A 166 12.80 13.17 1.64
CA ILE A 166 13.69 13.84 0.68
C ILE A 166 13.35 15.33 0.67
N GLY A 167 14.19 16.14 1.29
CA GLY A 167 13.90 17.55 1.49
C GLY A 167 12.67 17.73 2.39
N ASN A 168 11.66 18.44 1.89
CA ASN A 168 10.41 18.70 2.61
C ASN A 168 9.31 17.64 2.33
N VAL A 169 9.61 16.60 1.55
CA VAL A 169 8.67 15.54 1.21
C VAL A 169 8.94 14.34 2.08
N VAL A 170 7.93 13.93 2.85
CA VAL A 170 7.90 12.69 3.63
C VAL A 170 7.14 11.65 2.82
N PHE A 171 7.69 10.45 2.69
CA PHE A 171 7.06 9.35 1.96
C PHE A 171 6.35 8.44 2.94
N GLU A 172 5.05 8.29 2.76
CA GLU A 172 4.23 7.35 3.49
C GLU A 172 3.95 6.11 2.61
N VAL A 173 4.33 4.94 3.09
CA VAL A 173 4.17 3.68 2.38
C VAL A 173 3.08 2.86 3.07
N ASP A 174 1.86 3.08 2.65
CA ASP A 174 0.65 2.42 3.16
C ASP A 174 0.31 1.10 2.43
N THR A 175 1.00 0.83 1.32
CA THR A 175 0.71 -0.31 0.45
C THR A 175 1.57 -1.55 0.71
N VAL A 176 2.46 -1.50 1.70
CA VAL A 176 3.29 -2.64 2.08
C VAL A 176 2.89 -3.13 3.46
N ASP A 177 2.31 -4.33 3.51
CA ASP A 177 1.82 -4.92 4.75
C ASP A 177 2.82 -5.88 5.39
N VAL A 178 3.62 -6.59 4.56
CA VAL A 178 4.63 -7.53 5.03
C VAL A 178 5.89 -7.43 4.17
N THR A 179 7.04 -7.43 4.81
CA THR A 179 8.34 -7.52 4.13
C THR A 179 9.05 -8.79 4.56
N PHE A 180 9.46 -9.59 3.58
CA PHE A 180 10.40 -10.70 3.79
C PHE A 180 11.77 -10.23 3.34
N GLY A 181 12.71 -10.13 4.29
CA GLY A 181 14.13 -9.94 3.99
C GLY A 181 14.82 -11.28 4.09
N ASP A 182 15.47 -11.74 3.04
CA ASP A 182 16.22 -12.99 3.09
C ASP A 182 17.60 -12.86 2.45
N HIS A 183 18.61 -13.16 3.25
CA HIS A 183 19.96 -13.39 2.76
C HIS A 183 20.11 -14.73 2.02
N ARG A 184 19.04 -15.56 1.98
CA ARG A 184 19.07 -16.96 1.58
C ARG A 184 18.05 -17.35 0.52
N LEU A 185 17.42 -16.42 -0.17
CA LEU A 185 16.66 -16.79 -1.38
C LEU A 185 17.57 -17.40 -2.47
N GLY A 186 18.56 -18.20 -2.03
CA GLY A 186 19.39 -19.07 -2.85
C GLY A 186 20.47 -18.36 -3.67
N ILE A 187 20.68 -17.07 -3.44
CA ILE A 187 21.66 -16.30 -4.19
C ILE A 187 22.73 -15.83 -3.21
N GLU A 188 23.97 -16.29 -3.40
CA GLU A 188 25.19 -15.74 -2.78
C GLU A 188 25.44 -14.31 -3.29
N VAL A 189 24.51 -13.40 -3.01
CA VAL A 189 24.67 -12.00 -3.36
C VAL A 189 24.75 -11.21 -2.06
N ASN A 190 25.69 -10.28 -1.97
CA ASN A 190 25.89 -9.36 -0.86
C ASN A 190 24.74 -8.35 -0.65
N TRP A 191 23.53 -8.71 -1.05
CA TRP A 191 22.34 -7.87 -0.98
C TRP A 191 21.24 -8.63 -0.28
N PRO A 192 20.61 -8.08 0.76
CA PRO A 192 19.41 -8.66 1.31
C PRO A 192 18.29 -8.54 0.26
N GLY A 193 18.00 -9.63 -0.42
CA GLY A 193 16.82 -9.69 -1.28
C GLY A 193 15.58 -9.46 -0.41
N ALA A 194 14.78 -8.46 -0.73
CA ALA A 194 13.51 -8.23 -0.06
C ALA A 194 12.35 -8.58 -0.99
N VAL A 195 11.29 -9.11 -0.41
CA VAL A 195 9.99 -9.29 -1.06
C VAL A 195 8.98 -8.47 -0.30
N LEU A 196 8.31 -7.55 -0.98
CA LEU A 196 7.25 -6.74 -0.40
C LEU A 196 5.91 -7.40 -0.70
N VAL A 197 5.06 -7.52 0.32
CA VAL A 197 3.74 -8.13 0.19
C VAL A 197 2.68 -7.12 0.64
N ARG A 198 1.68 -6.93 -0.21
CA ARG A 198 0.43 -6.24 0.10
C ARG A 198 -0.66 -7.26 0.35
N LEU A 199 -1.40 -7.06 1.41
CA LEU A 199 -2.58 -7.85 1.74
C LEU A 199 -3.83 -7.10 1.28
N VAL A 200 -4.67 -7.75 0.48
CA VAL A 200 -5.96 -7.19 0.09
C VAL A 200 -7.08 -8.11 0.60
N ALA A 201 -8.24 -7.52 0.93
CA ALA A 201 -9.33 -8.30 1.50
C ALA A 201 -9.86 -9.37 0.56
N LEU A 202 -10.03 -9.05 -0.73
CA LEU A 202 -10.68 -9.91 -1.71
C LEU A 202 -9.71 -10.50 -2.75
N TYR A 203 -9.85 -10.06 -3.99
CA TYR A 203 -9.06 -10.53 -5.12
C TYR A 203 -7.96 -9.51 -5.45
N PRO A 204 -6.72 -9.97 -5.61
CA PRO A 204 -5.66 -9.09 -6.08
C PRO A 204 -5.87 -8.72 -7.54
N SER A 205 -5.46 -7.53 -7.92
CA SER A 205 -5.50 -7.00 -9.28
C SER A 205 -4.12 -6.49 -9.72
N PRO A 206 -3.84 -6.38 -11.02
CA PRO A 206 -2.60 -5.75 -11.51
C PRO A 206 -2.39 -4.33 -10.96
N LYS A 207 -3.47 -3.57 -10.77
CA LYS A 207 -3.41 -2.22 -10.19
C LYS A 207 -2.83 -2.24 -8.77
N ASP A 208 -3.16 -3.25 -7.95
CA ASP A 208 -2.59 -3.37 -6.61
C ASP A 208 -1.06 -3.55 -6.63
N LEU A 209 -0.50 -4.18 -7.67
CA LEU A 209 0.95 -4.25 -7.87
C LEU A 209 1.52 -2.88 -8.27
N GLU A 210 0.85 -2.16 -9.17
CA GLU A 210 1.26 -0.82 -9.61
C GLU A 210 1.31 0.14 -8.42
N GLU A 211 0.32 0.08 -7.53
CA GLU A 211 0.26 0.86 -6.31
C GLU A 211 1.42 0.58 -5.33
N MET A 212 2.12 -0.55 -5.45
CA MET A 212 3.30 -0.86 -4.65
C MET A 212 4.61 -0.24 -5.19
N ALA A 213 4.59 0.46 -6.33
CA ALA A 213 5.79 1.00 -6.95
C ALA A 213 6.52 2.03 -6.07
N LEU A 214 5.76 2.90 -5.39
CA LEU A 214 6.31 3.83 -4.42
C LEU A 214 6.97 3.09 -3.24
N GLY A 215 6.31 2.05 -2.73
CA GLY A 215 6.85 1.21 -1.66
C GLY A 215 8.18 0.56 -2.05
N ALA A 216 8.30 0.08 -3.28
CA ALA A 216 9.55 -0.46 -3.80
C ALA A 216 10.66 0.59 -3.90
N LEU A 217 10.33 1.80 -4.35
CA LEU A 217 11.26 2.92 -4.43
C LEU A 217 11.76 3.33 -3.04
N VAL A 218 10.83 3.55 -2.12
CA VAL A 218 11.12 3.99 -0.74
C VAL A 218 11.95 2.93 0.00
N HIS A 219 11.58 1.65 -0.11
CA HIS A 219 12.36 0.54 0.42
C HIS A 219 13.80 0.56 -0.12
N GLY A 220 13.96 0.72 -1.44
CA GLY A 220 15.28 0.78 -2.05
C GLY A 220 16.12 1.97 -1.60
N ILE A 221 15.50 3.13 -1.37
CA ILE A 221 16.17 4.32 -0.84
C ILE A 221 16.71 4.06 0.57
N ALA A 222 15.90 3.50 1.44
CA ALA A 222 16.28 3.33 2.85
C ALA A 222 17.26 2.18 3.07
N THR A 223 17.09 1.07 2.35
CA THR A 223 17.98 -0.10 2.48
C THR A 223 19.21 -0.03 1.58
N GLY A 224 19.21 0.90 0.61
CA GLY A 224 20.25 1.01 -0.43
C GLY A 224 20.05 0.03 -1.59
N CYS A 225 19.04 -0.84 -1.53
CA CYS A 225 18.75 -1.85 -2.56
C CYS A 225 17.23 -2.01 -2.72
N PRO A 226 16.67 -1.83 -3.93
CA PRO A 226 15.26 -2.12 -4.18
C PRO A 226 14.90 -3.57 -3.87
N PRO A 227 13.61 -3.84 -3.57
CA PRO A 227 13.15 -5.22 -3.38
C PRO A 227 13.27 -5.99 -4.69
N GLN A 228 13.35 -7.32 -4.59
CA GLN A 228 13.43 -8.19 -5.77
C GLN A 228 12.05 -8.48 -6.34
N ARG A 229 11.03 -8.51 -5.48
CA ARG A 229 9.69 -8.96 -5.87
C ARG A 229 8.60 -8.23 -5.12
N LEU A 230 7.50 -7.97 -5.81
CA LEU A 230 6.26 -7.47 -5.26
C LEU A 230 5.21 -8.58 -5.33
N VAL A 231 4.42 -8.71 -4.28
CA VAL A 231 3.36 -9.72 -4.18
C VAL A 231 2.10 -9.05 -3.64
N VAL A 232 0.96 -9.34 -4.25
CA VAL A 232 -0.36 -9.00 -3.69
C VAL A 232 -1.09 -10.28 -3.36
N TRP A 233 -1.58 -10.38 -2.13
CA TRP A 233 -2.27 -11.56 -1.63
C TRP A 233 -3.68 -11.23 -1.15
N GLY A 234 -4.67 -11.92 -1.73
CA GLY A 234 -6.07 -11.81 -1.35
C GLY A 234 -6.42 -12.74 -0.19
N LEU A 235 -6.73 -12.15 0.97
CA LEU A 235 -6.96 -12.86 2.21
C LEU A 235 -8.17 -13.80 2.16
N GLN A 236 -9.29 -13.32 1.62
CA GLN A 236 -10.52 -14.12 1.51
C GLN A 236 -10.48 -15.08 0.31
N SER A 237 -9.86 -14.64 -0.80
CA SER A 237 -9.77 -15.48 -2.00
C SER A 237 -8.73 -16.58 -1.91
N GLY A 238 -7.71 -16.42 -1.06
CA GLY A 238 -6.55 -17.30 -1.00
C GLY A 238 -5.77 -17.34 -2.32
N LYS A 239 -5.81 -16.25 -3.11
CA LYS A 239 -5.11 -16.11 -4.39
C LYS A 239 -4.12 -14.96 -4.31
N GLY A 240 -3.07 -15.04 -5.12
CA GLY A 240 -2.08 -13.98 -5.22
C GLY A 240 -1.62 -13.76 -6.63
N ILE A 241 -1.03 -12.60 -6.84
CA ILE A 241 -0.28 -12.23 -8.03
C ILE A 241 1.09 -11.68 -7.60
N ALA A 242 2.08 -11.80 -8.46
CA ALA A 242 3.42 -11.32 -8.16
C ALA A 242 4.13 -10.83 -9.42
N THR A 243 5.05 -9.92 -9.24
CA THR A 243 5.98 -9.49 -10.29
C THR A 243 7.35 -9.25 -9.70
N ASP A 244 8.39 -9.52 -10.48
CA ASP A 244 9.76 -9.15 -10.11
C ASP A 244 9.96 -7.66 -10.40
N VAL A 245 10.73 -7.00 -9.53
CA VAL A 245 10.98 -5.55 -9.68
C VAL A 245 12.01 -5.35 -10.77
N GLU A 246 11.59 -4.73 -11.86
CA GLU A 246 12.43 -4.33 -12.96
C GLU A 246 12.83 -2.85 -12.86
N ARG A 247 13.86 -2.47 -13.61
CA ARG A 247 14.34 -1.09 -13.61
C ARG A 247 13.25 -0.10 -14.01
N ASP A 248 12.41 -0.46 -14.97
CA ASP A 248 11.36 0.40 -15.51
C ASP A 248 10.30 0.71 -14.45
N TRP A 249 10.01 -0.22 -13.55
CA TRP A 249 9.13 0.00 -12.40
C TRP A 249 9.64 1.12 -11.50
N LEU A 250 10.93 1.09 -11.18
CA LEU A 250 11.55 2.10 -10.32
C LEU A 250 11.65 3.45 -11.02
N GLU A 251 11.94 3.45 -12.32
CA GLU A 251 11.96 4.69 -13.12
C GLU A 251 10.56 5.32 -13.20
N MET A 252 9.50 4.53 -13.34
CA MET A 252 8.12 5.02 -13.28
C MET A 252 7.78 5.60 -11.91
N ALA A 253 8.17 4.94 -10.82
CA ALA A 253 7.94 5.44 -9.46
C ALA A 253 8.69 6.77 -9.22
N ILE A 254 9.93 6.89 -9.67
CA ILE A 254 10.72 8.13 -9.59
C ILE A 254 10.04 9.24 -10.39
N ALA A 255 9.69 8.98 -11.65
CA ALA A 255 9.03 9.96 -12.52
C ALA A 255 7.67 10.38 -11.94
N GLY A 256 6.86 9.43 -11.45
CA GLY A 256 5.58 9.70 -10.80
C GLY A 256 5.74 10.61 -9.58
N THR A 257 6.72 10.34 -8.72
CA THR A 257 7.04 11.19 -7.56
C THR A 257 7.40 12.62 -7.98
N GLN A 258 8.26 12.76 -8.99
CA GLN A 258 8.70 14.07 -9.50
C GLN A 258 7.54 14.86 -10.10
N LEU A 259 6.74 14.23 -10.95
CA LEU A 259 5.57 14.85 -11.57
C LEU A 259 4.51 15.25 -10.53
N ALA A 260 4.23 14.37 -9.56
CA ALA A 260 3.26 14.66 -8.51
C ALA A 260 3.71 15.83 -7.64
N THR A 261 4.97 15.86 -7.20
CA THR A 261 5.50 16.98 -6.40
C THR A 261 5.47 18.30 -7.17
N GLN A 262 5.75 18.27 -8.47
CA GLN A 262 5.65 19.46 -9.32
C GLN A 262 4.20 19.93 -9.49
N ALA A 263 3.27 19.01 -9.71
CA ALA A 263 1.84 19.33 -9.84
C ALA A 263 1.30 19.93 -8.53
N ILE A 264 1.63 19.33 -7.39
CA ILE A 264 1.23 19.82 -6.05
C ILE A 264 1.81 21.23 -5.80
N ALA A 265 3.08 21.45 -6.12
CA ALA A 265 3.68 22.79 -5.99
C ALA A 265 2.96 23.83 -6.86
N ASN A 266 2.59 23.47 -8.07
CA ASN A 266 1.83 24.38 -8.96
C ASN A 266 0.45 24.71 -8.38
N ILE A 267 -0.26 23.70 -7.84
CA ILE A 267 -1.57 23.88 -7.21
C ILE A 267 -1.46 24.80 -5.99
N ARG A 268 -0.52 24.51 -5.08
CA ARG A 268 -0.34 25.28 -3.82
C ARG A 268 0.10 26.73 -4.07
N ASN A 269 0.76 27.00 -5.17
CA ASN A 269 1.24 28.34 -5.54
C ASN A 269 0.37 29.02 -6.60
N ASP A 270 -0.86 28.56 -6.81
CA ASP A 270 -1.82 29.12 -7.78
C ASP A 270 -1.26 29.25 -9.22
N ARG A 271 -0.35 28.34 -9.61
CA ARG A 271 0.25 28.35 -10.96
C ARG A 271 -0.57 27.57 -11.98
N GLY A 272 -1.72 27.06 -11.57
CA GLY A 272 -2.66 26.32 -12.39
C GLY A 272 -2.81 24.87 -11.96
N VAL A 273 -3.98 24.33 -12.24
CA VAL A 273 -4.39 22.95 -11.97
C VAL A 273 -4.68 22.27 -13.28
N VAL A 274 -4.10 21.09 -13.49
CA VAL A 274 -4.49 20.24 -14.62
C VAL A 274 -5.74 19.49 -14.20
N VAL A 275 -6.85 19.75 -14.88
CA VAL A 275 -8.14 19.12 -14.63
C VAL A 275 -8.46 18.20 -15.80
N GLN A 276 -8.84 16.97 -15.51
CA GLN A 276 -9.24 15.97 -16.49
C GLN A 276 -10.57 15.36 -16.09
N GLY A 277 -11.49 15.20 -17.04
CA GLY A 277 -12.73 14.47 -16.83
C GLY A 277 -12.50 12.95 -16.81
N GLY A 278 -13.31 12.21 -16.04
CA GLY A 278 -13.21 10.75 -15.96
C GLY A 278 -14.09 10.17 -14.85
N GLU A 279 -13.97 8.86 -14.63
CA GLU A 279 -14.77 8.15 -13.61
C GLU A 279 -14.59 8.72 -12.20
N HIS A 280 -13.42 9.28 -11.90
CA HIS A 280 -13.13 9.93 -10.61
C HIS A 280 -14.00 11.16 -10.33
N CYS A 281 -14.60 11.78 -11.37
CA CYS A 281 -15.48 12.93 -11.19
C CYS A 281 -16.71 12.62 -10.34
N THR A 282 -17.18 11.38 -10.33
CA THR A 282 -18.30 10.94 -9.49
C THR A 282 -18.03 11.03 -7.99
N LEU A 283 -16.76 11.03 -7.60
CA LEU A 283 -16.30 11.11 -6.21
C LEU A 283 -15.59 12.44 -5.90
N CYS A 284 -15.50 13.33 -6.88
CA CYS A 284 -14.81 14.60 -6.74
C CYS A 284 -15.66 15.61 -5.95
N PRO A 285 -15.13 16.23 -4.89
CA PRO A 285 -15.84 17.27 -4.13
C PRO A 285 -16.22 18.51 -4.96
N PHE A 286 -15.56 18.71 -6.10
CA PHE A 286 -15.79 19.84 -7.01
C PHE A 286 -16.56 19.46 -8.26
N SER A 287 -17.12 18.25 -8.36
CA SER A 287 -17.84 17.80 -9.57
C SER A 287 -18.90 18.80 -10.05
N ASP A 288 -19.67 19.37 -9.12
CA ASP A 288 -20.76 20.30 -9.43
C ASP A 288 -20.29 21.68 -9.93
N SER A 289 -19.03 22.03 -9.68
CA SER A 289 -18.44 23.32 -10.06
C SER A 289 -17.31 23.21 -11.10
N CYS A 290 -17.05 22.00 -11.59
CA CYS A 290 -15.96 21.71 -12.50
C CYS A 290 -16.45 21.74 -13.95
N ASP A 291 -15.93 22.67 -14.75
CA ASP A 291 -16.32 22.84 -16.17
C ASP A 291 -16.05 21.60 -17.05
N VAL A 292 -15.22 20.66 -16.56
CA VAL A 292 -14.83 19.43 -17.29
C VAL A 292 -15.70 18.24 -16.90
N SER A 293 -16.46 18.30 -15.79
CA SER A 293 -17.30 17.20 -15.31
C SER A 293 -18.50 16.91 -16.23
N GLU A 294 -18.90 17.86 -17.08
CA GLU A 294 -20.01 17.70 -18.03
C GLU A 294 -19.59 17.18 -19.41
N ALA A 295 -18.29 17.10 -19.68
CA ALA A 295 -17.80 16.66 -20.97
C ALA A 295 -17.43 15.18 -20.92
N ASP A 296 -18.34 14.38 -21.32
CA ASP A 296 -18.26 13.02 -21.86
C ASP A 296 -19.15 12.01 -21.12
N GLU A 297 -20.45 12.05 -21.49
CA GLU A 297 -21.21 10.81 -21.54
C GLU A 297 -20.46 9.87 -22.49
N TYR A 298 -19.65 8.96 -21.95
CA TYR A 298 -19.10 7.85 -22.71
C TYR A 298 -20.28 7.00 -23.22
N PRO A 299 -20.48 6.87 -24.53
CA PRO A 299 -21.41 5.87 -25.04
C PRO A 299 -20.80 4.49 -24.72
N PHE A 300 -21.55 3.70 -23.96
CA PHE A 300 -21.28 2.28 -23.75
C PHE A 300 -21.32 1.49 -25.05
#